data_0ae052fb9848560a4324e8dc9b0198d1
#
_entry.id   0ae052fb9848560a4324e8dc9b0198d1
#
_cell.length_a   1.000
_cell.length_b   1.000
_cell.length_c   1.000
_cell.angle_alpha   90.00
_cell.angle_beta   90.00
_cell.angle_gamma   90.00
#
_symmetry.space_group_name_H-M   'P 1'
#
loop_
_entity.id
_entity.type
_entity.pdbx_description
1 polymer ?
#
loop_
_entity_poly.entity_id
_entity_poly.type
_entity_poly.pdbx_seq_one_letter_code
_entity_poly.pdbx_strand_id
1 'polypeptide(L)'
;MGVEPNGFRRFFMVEKYVEMFLEACELKGLSMKTIGSYEQTLRLFMQHLYKNGIERTENVTHLTIQGYIQEIRRRGKYTAVTNQDARNYPENRPDYGKQVSDVTINNYLRNLRVFFNWCVDEDILRKSPIKRGDFTKTDHKPLEFISDDDFKRLLRALDISKFSEYRDFVIVQLLLDTGMRISECLMIKVNDLNLVKRFIWLPAKNTKGKRGRSVFFSEKMAGQIRKWIKYKDRYRDSDFLFCTNKGKSLQANNFEANVRKYAKRVGLKNVHPHVFRNNFAKRFLMNGGDIYTLSRILGHSSVTVTEQAYLDLTQEDLAELYRRHSPLKNMR
;
A
#
# COMPACT_ATOMS: atom_id res chain seq x y z
N MET A 1 -48.97 11.77 28.11
CA MET A 1 -47.74 12.56 27.96
C MET A 1 -46.76 12.07 29.00
N GLY A 2 -45.85 11.24 28.66
CA GLY A 2 -44.77 10.72 29.49
C GLY A 2 -43.54 10.63 28.66
N VAL A 3 -42.66 11.61 28.80
CA VAL A 3 -41.31 11.57 28.24
C VAL A 3 -40.48 10.66 29.13
N GLU A 4 -40.06 9.51 28.65
CA GLU A 4 -39.06 8.70 29.31
C GLU A 4 -37.65 9.28 29.09
N PRO A 5 -36.94 9.68 30.17
CA PRO A 5 -35.57 10.09 30.10
C PRO A 5 -34.70 8.90 30.48
N ASN A 6 -34.29 8.10 29.56
CA ASN A 6 -33.08 7.27 29.71
C ASN A 6 -32.69 6.70 28.34
N GLY A 7 -31.91 7.47 27.60
CA GLY A 7 -31.20 6.99 26.42
C GLY A 7 -30.08 6.02 26.80
N PHE A 8 -30.40 4.84 27.30
CA PHE A 8 -29.50 3.71 27.25
C PHE A 8 -29.29 3.40 25.77
N ARG A 9 -28.13 3.77 25.18
CA ARG A 9 -27.69 3.18 23.92
C ARG A 9 -27.79 1.67 24.08
N ARG A 10 -28.76 1.02 23.41
CA ARG A 10 -28.79 -0.42 23.27
C ARG A 10 -27.45 -0.80 22.60
N PHE A 11 -26.49 -1.26 23.40
CA PHE A 11 -25.27 -1.87 22.86
C PHE A 11 -25.68 -3.14 22.16
N PHE A 12 -25.66 -3.12 20.83
CA PHE A 12 -25.88 -4.33 20.06
C PHE A 12 -24.72 -5.29 20.32
N MET A 13 -25.01 -6.59 20.47
CA MET A 13 -23.99 -7.62 20.75
C MET A 13 -22.89 -7.64 19.68
N VAL A 14 -23.24 -7.31 18.42
CA VAL A 14 -22.25 -7.19 17.32
C VAL A 14 -21.24 -6.09 17.61
N GLU A 15 -21.65 -4.92 18.11
CA GLU A 15 -20.78 -3.79 18.42
C GLU A 15 -19.75 -4.16 19.51
N LYS A 16 -20.21 -4.82 20.55
CA LYS A 16 -19.33 -5.32 21.63
C LYS A 16 -18.22 -6.24 21.09
N TYR A 17 -18.58 -7.21 20.25
CA TYR A 17 -17.59 -8.14 19.69
C TYR A 17 -16.66 -7.47 18.69
N VAL A 18 -17.10 -6.44 17.98
CA VAL A 18 -16.21 -5.62 17.11
C VAL A 18 -15.19 -4.88 17.96
N GLU A 19 -15.58 -4.25 19.07
CA GLU A 19 -14.64 -3.58 19.99
C GLU A 19 -13.63 -4.57 20.57
N MET A 20 -14.07 -5.71 21.10
CA MET A 20 -13.19 -6.77 21.61
C MET A 20 -12.21 -7.27 20.54
N PHE A 21 -12.65 -7.44 19.31
CA PHE A 21 -11.78 -7.83 18.19
C PHE A 21 -10.70 -6.77 17.89
N LEU A 22 -11.07 -5.49 17.89
CA LEU A 22 -10.11 -4.40 17.63
C LEU A 22 -9.07 -4.33 18.76
N GLU A 23 -9.48 -4.48 20.01
CA GLU A 23 -8.58 -4.58 21.18
C GLU A 23 -7.64 -5.80 21.04
N ALA A 24 -8.16 -6.97 20.67
CA ALA A 24 -7.35 -8.16 20.41
C ALA A 24 -6.34 -7.93 19.27
N CYS A 25 -6.69 -7.16 18.24
CA CYS A 25 -5.77 -6.77 17.17
C CYS A 25 -4.64 -5.85 17.68
N GLU A 26 -4.94 -4.93 18.60
CA GLU A 26 -3.95 -4.06 19.26
C GLU A 26 -2.99 -4.87 20.12
N LEU A 27 -3.50 -5.78 20.96
CA LEU A 27 -2.70 -6.70 21.78
C LEU A 27 -1.77 -7.59 20.94
N LYS A 28 -2.22 -8.01 19.75
CA LYS A 28 -1.39 -8.73 18.76
C LYS A 28 -0.35 -7.83 18.07
N GLY A 29 -0.30 -6.53 18.37
CA GLY A 29 0.66 -5.57 17.84
C GLY A 29 0.47 -5.33 16.34
N LEU A 30 -0.77 -5.36 15.83
CA LEU A 30 -1.07 -4.99 14.45
C LEU A 30 -0.87 -3.48 14.23
N SER A 31 -0.58 -3.08 12.98
CA SER A 31 -0.41 -1.66 12.67
C SER A 31 -1.74 -0.92 12.78
N MET A 32 -1.72 0.34 13.24
CA MET A 32 -2.90 1.21 13.29
C MET A 32 -3.61 1.32 11.95
N LYS A 33 -2.86 1.26 10.84
CA LYS A 33 -3.43 1.24 9.48
C LYS A 33 -4.25 -0.04 9.23
N THR A 34 -3.80 -1.18 9.73
CA THR A 34 -4.53 -2.46 9.59
C THR A 34 -5.78 -2.44 10.44
N ILE A 35 -5.67 -2.01 11.70
CA ILE A 35 -6.78 -1.90 12.65
C ILE A 35 -7.83 -0.94 12.10
N GLY A 36 -7.46 0.24 11.62
CA GLY A 36 -8.38 1.19 10.99
C GLY A 36 -9.07 0.66 9.73
N SER A 37 -8.40 -0.23 8.96
CA SER A 37 -9.02 -0.90 7.82
C SER A 37 -10.09 -1.92 8.27
N TYR A 38 -9.82 -2.67 9.34
CA TYR A 38 -10.82 -3.57 9.93
C TYR A 38 -11.99 -2.78 10.50
N GLU A 39 -11.72 -1.77 11.31
CA GLU A 39 -12.72 -0.91 11.91
C GLU A 39 -13.65 -0.30 10.86
N GLN A 40 -13.11 0.31 9.82
CA GLN A 40 -13.91 0.90 8.74
C GLN A 40 -14.80 -0.15 8.06
N THR A 41 -14.27 -1.33 7.77
CA THR A 41 -15.04 -2.41 7.14
C THR A 41 -16.15 -2.90 8.04
N LEU A 42 -15.86 -3.12 9.33
CA LEU A 42 -16.81 -3.60 10.31
C LEU A 42 -17.92 -2.58 10.58
N ARG A 43 -17.59 -1.30 10.68
CA ARG A 43 -18.59 -0.21 10.81
C ARG A 43 -19.55 -0.17 9.62
N LEU A 44 -19.04 -0.32 8.39
CA LEU A 44 -19.89 -0.39 7.18
C LEU A 44 -20.79 -1.64 7.20
N PHE A 45 -20.27 -2.76 7.67
CA PHE A 45 -21.04 -3.99 7.78
C PHE A 45 -22.12 -3.89 8.88
N MET A 46 -21.79 -3.32 10.03
CA MET A 46 -22.77 -3.06 11.09
C MET A 46 -23.94 -2.19 10.62
N GLN A 47 -23.68 -1.15 9.79
CA GLN A 47 -24.78 -0.36 9.19
C GLN A 47 -25.73 -1.23 8.36
N HIS A 48 -25.19 -2.20 7.62
CA HIS A 48 -26.01 -3.17 6.88
C HIS A 48 -26.82 -4.06 7.82
N LEU A 49 -26.21 -4.58 8.89
CA LEU A 49 -26.89 -5.42 9.87
C LEU A 49 -28.04 -4.68 10.54
N TYR A 50 -27.83 -3.43 10.98
CA TYR A 50 -28.87 -2.62 11.62
C TYR A 50 -30.05 -2.34 10.69
N LYS A 51 -29.80 -2.04 9.42
CA LYS A 51 -30.87 -1.85 8.42
C LYS A 51 -31.73 -3.10 8.24
N ASN A 52 -31.17 -4.28 8.48
CA ASN A 52 -31.85 -5.57 8.35
C ASN A 52 -32.34 -6.14 9.69
N GLY A 53 -32.28 -5.37 10.79
CA GLY A 53 -32.74 -5.79 12.11
C GLY A 53 -31.91 -6.92 12.75
N ILE A 54 -30.63 -7.06 12.32
CA ILE A 54 -29.71 -8.09 12.85
C ILE A 54 -28.86 -7.45 13.95
N GLU A 55 -29.17 -7.80 15.20
CA GLU A 55 -28.55 -7.22 16.40
C GLU A 55 -27.48 -8.13 17.02
N ARG A 56 -27.45 -9.42 16.68
CA ARG A 56 -26.58 -10.45 17.28
C ARG A 56 -25.70 -11.09 16.23
N THR A 57 -24.42 -11.28 16.57
CA THR A 57 -23.41 -11.90 15.67
C THR A 57 -23.81 -13.32 15.27
N GLU A 58 -24.46 -14.06 16.20
CA GLU A 58 -24.91 -15.43 15.97
C GLU A 58 -26.02 -15.52 14.90
N ASN A 59 -26.75 -14.42 14.67
CA ASN A 59 -27.79 -14.33 13.65
C ASN A 59 -27.27 -13.99 12.25
N VAL A 60 -25.96 -13.68 12.13
CA VAL A 60 -25.32 -13.43 10.83
C VAL A 60 -25.13 -14.73 10.08
N THR A 61 -25.86 -14.90 9.01
CA THR A 61 -25.83 -16.08 8.14
C THR A 61 -25.05 -15.83 6.85
N HIS A 62 -24.82 -16.89 6.10
CA HIS A 62 -24.27 -16.76 4.74
C HIS A 62 -25.16 -15.89 3.83
N LEU A 63 -26.49 -15.97 3.97
CA LEU A 63 -27.41 -15.10 3.21
C LEU A 63 -27.22 -13.62 3.57
N THR A 64 -26.93 -13.30 4.83
CA THR A 64 -26.59 -11.94 5.27
C THR A 64 -25.35 -11.41 4.54
N ILE A 65 -24.32 -12.25 4.38
CA ILE A 65 -23.09 -11.88 3.64
C ILE A 65 -23.41 -11.63 2.17
N GLN A 66 -24.21 -12.50 1.54
CA GLN A 66 -24.63 -12.33 0.14
C GLN A 66 -25.45 -11.04 -0.05
N GLY A 67 -26.38 -10.75 0.86
CA GLY A 67 -27.16 -9.51 0.86
C GLY A 67 -26.28 -8.27 0.98
N TYR A 68 -25.23 -8.32 1.83
CA TYR A 68 -24.27 -7.23 1.97
C TYR A 68 -23.45 -7.00 0.68
N ILE A 69 -23.00 -8.07 0.02
CA ILE A 69 -22.29 -7.96 -1.27
C ILE A 69 -23.18 -7.28 -2.32
N GLN A 70 -24.46 -7.68 -2.40
CA GLN A 70 -25.43 -7.08 -3.32
C GLN A 70 -25.66 -5.59 -2.99
N GLU A 71 -25.79 -5.24 -1.72
CA GLU A 71 -25.93 -3.85 -1.29
C GLU A 71 -24.72 -3.02 -1.70
N ILE A 72 -23.47 -3.49 -1.49
CA ILE A 72 -22.25 -2.79 -1.89
C ILE A 72 -22.24 -2.52 -3.40
N ARG A 73 -22.62 -3.53 -4.20
CA ARG A 73 -22.66 -3.41 -5.66
C ARG A 73 -23.69 -2.36 -6.10
N ARG A 74 -24.87 -2.34 -5.46
CA ARG A 74 -25.97 -1.44 -5.80
C ARG A 74 -25.71 0.00 -5.39
N ARG A 75 -25.19 0.23 -4.16
CA ARG A 75 -25.01 1.58 -3.61
C ARG A 75 -23.85 2.36 -4.27
N GLY A 76 -22.82 1.66 -4.73
CA GLY A 76 -21.65 2.28 -5.32
C GLY A 76 -20.63 2.83 -4.30
N LYS A 77 -19.58 3.46 -4.83
CA LYS A 77 -18.46 3.98 -4.04
C LYS A 77 -18.86 5.20 -3.23
N TYR A 78 -18.34 5.27 -1.98
CA TYR A 78 -18.43 6.43 -1.08
C TYR A 78 -19.84 6.86 -0.66
N THR A 79 -20.86 6.08 -0.98
CA THR A 79 -22.26 6.38 -0.64
C THR A 79 -22.65 6.04 0.81
N ALA A 80 -21.79 5.32 1.53
CA ALA A 80 -21.93 5.08 2.96
C ALA A 80 -20.71 5.66 3.69
N VAL A 81 -20.98 6.48 4.71
CA VAL A 81 -19.98 7.17 5.51
C VAL A 81 -20.02 6.60 6.92
N THR A 82 -18.87 6.22 7.45
CA THR A 82 -18.71 5.70 8.80
C THR A 82 -18.32 6.79 9.81
N ASN A 83 -17.78 7.90 9.33
CA ASN A 83 -17.38 9.03 10.15
C ASN A 83 -17.97 10.33 9.56
N GLN A 84 -18.92 10.92 10.28
CA GLN A 84 -19.58 12.18 9.88
C GLN A 84 -18.62 13.39 9.99
N ASP A 85 -17.55 13.28 10.79
CA ASP A 85 -16.56 14.34 10.98
C ASP A 85 -15.42 14.30 9.95
N ALA A 86 -15.48 13.38 8.98
CA ALA A 86 -14.46 13.28 7.94
C ALA A 86 -14.48 14.53 7.06
N ARG A 87 -13.39 15.30 7.06
CA ARG A 87 -13.20 16.52 6.24
C ARG A 87 -13.25 16.30 4.72
N ASN A 88 -13.27 15.05 4.27
CA ASN A 88 -13.43 14.69 2.86
C ASN A 88 -14.91 14.42 2.58
N TYR A 89 -15.58 15.41 1.98
CA TYR A 89 -16.92 15.24 1.46
C TYR A 89 -16.89 14.23 0.31
N PRO A 90 -17.41 12.98 0.51
CA PRO A 90 -17.33 11.94 -0.52
C PRO A 90 -18.01 12.34 -1.83
N GLU A 91 -19.03 13.18 -1.74
CA GLU A 91 -19.85 13.69 -2.85
C GLU A 91 -19.03 14.49 -3.88
N ASN A 92 -17.94 15.15 -3.43
CA ASN A 92 -17.05 15.91 -4.31
C ASN A 92 -16.05 15.03 -5.08
N ARG A 93 -16.10 13.71 -4.90
CA ARG A 93 -15.20 12.78 -5.60
C ARG A 93 -15.72 12.48 -7.00
N PRO A 94 -14.86 12.50 -8.03
CA PRO A 94 -15.27 12.22 -9.42
C PRO A 94 -15.73 10.76 -9.63
N ASP A 95 -15.49 9.87 -8.66
CA ASP A 95 -15.91 8.47 -8.67
C ASP A 95 -16.99 8.14 -7.61
N TYR A 96 -17.65 9.17 -7.04
CA TYR A 96 -18.79 8.99 -6.15
C TYR A 96 -19.92 8.24 -6.86
N GLY A 97 -20.52 7.28 -6.20
CA GLY A 97 -21.63 6.45 -6.74
C GLY A 97 -21.24 5.48 -7.86
N LYS A 98 -20.01 5.53 -8.41
CA LYS A 98 -19.57 4.56 -9.42
C LYS A 98 -19.48 3.15 -8.82
N GLN A 99 -19.60 2.15 -9.68
CA GLN A 99 -19.56 0.74 -9.28
C GLN A 99 -18.30 0.41 -8.46
N VAL A 100 -18.49 -0.32 -7.36
CA VAL A 100 -17.38 -0.83 -6.54
C VAL A 100 -16.74 -2.02 -7.25
N SER A 101 -15.42 -2.02 -7.38
CA SER A 101 -14.68 -3.12 -8.02
C SER A 101 -14.72 -4.39 -7.18
N ASP A 102 -14.68 -5.57 -7.82
CA ASP A 102 -14.61 -6.86 -7.14
C ASP A 102 -13.38 -6.98 -6.23
N VAL A 103 -12.26 -6.35 -6.59
CA VAL A 103 -11.07 -6.26 -5.72
C VAL A 103 -11.41 -5.57 -4.39
N THR A 104 -12.19 -4.49 -4.41
CA THR A 104 -12.61 -3.78 -3.20
C THR A 104 -13.59 -4.61 -2.38
N ILE A 105 -14.56 -5.27 -3.03
CA ILE A 105 -15.49 -6.18 -2.37
C ILE A 105 -14.72 -7.33 -1.70
N ASN A 106 -13.79 -7.96 -2.41
CA ASN A 106 -12.93 -9.00 -1.87
C ASN A 106 -12.11 -8.51 -0.66
N ASN A 107 -11.66 -7.25 -0.65
CA ASN A 107 -10.95 -6.68 0.50
C ASN A 107 -11.87 -6.54 1.72
N TYR A 108 -13.10 -6.09 1.54
CA TYR A 108 -14.10 -6.09 2.63
C TYR A 108 -14.35 -7.49 3.15
N LEU A 109 -14.57 -8.46 2.26
CA LEU A 109 -14.78 -9.86 2.65
C LEU A 109 -13.57 -10.46 3.37
N ARG A 110 -12.34 -10.13 2.99
CA ARG A 110 -11.13 -10.56 3.71
C ARG A 110 -11.11 -10.01 5.13
N ASN A 111 -11.42 -8.74 5.32
CA ASN A 111 -11.46 -8.11 6.63
C ASN A 111 -12.57 -8.74 7.50
N LEU A 112 -13.76 -8.91 6.95
CA LEU A 112 -14.86 -9.57 7.64
C LEU A 112 -14.53 -11.03 7.99
N ARG A 113 -13.85 -11.76 7.09
CA ARG A 113 -13.42 -13.13 7.36
C ARG A 113 -12.44 -13.22 8.53
N VAL A 114 -11.54 -12.25 8.67
CA VAL A 114 -10.63 -12.20 9.83
C VAL A 114 -11.44 -12.02 11.13
N PHE A 115 -12.42 -11.13 11.15
CA PHE A 115 -13.31 -10.94 12.30
C PHE A 115 -14.12 -12.19 12.62
N PHE A 116 -14.79 -12.79 11.64
CA PHE A 116 -15.61 -13.99 11.88
C PHE A 116 -14.78 -15.22 12.25
N ASN A 117 -13.55 -15.34 11.76
CA ASN A 117 -12.65 -16.41 12.22
C ASN A 117 -12.24 -16.17 13.67
N TRP A 118 -11.94 -14.92 14.06
CA TRP A 118 -11.71 -14.58 15.46
C TRP A 118 -12.95 -14.91 16.34
N CYS A 119 -14.16 -14.62 15.89
CA CYS A 119 -15.37 -15.03 16.59
C CYS A 119 -15.50 -16.56 16.76
N VAL A 120 -14.99 -17.34 15.81
CA VAL A 120 -14.93 -18.80 15.93
C VAL A 120 -13.85 -19.23 16.91
N ASP A 121 -12.68 -18.61 16.86
CA ASP A 121 -11.54 -18.89 17.76
C ASP A 121 -11.89 -18.55 19.24
N GLU A 122 -12.80 -17.59 19.48
CA GLU A 122 -13.31 -17.19 20.81
C GLU A 122 -14.64 -17.88 21.19
N ASP A 123 -15.01 -18.95 20.49
CA ASP A 123 -16.24 -19.73 20.74
C ASP A 123 -17.57 -18.93 20.67
N ILE A 124 -17.55 -17.72 20.07
CA ILE A 124 -18.74 -16.88 19.84
C ILE A 124 -19.60 -17.50 18.73
N LEU A 125 -18.96 -18.08 17.72
CA LEU A 125 -19.59 -18.71 16.58
C LEU A 125 -19.06 -20.13 16.38
N ARG A 126 -19.93 -21.06 15.98
CA ARG A 126 -19.50 -22.43 15.61
C ARG A 126 -18.74 -22.49 14.29
N LYS A 127 -19.03 -21.57 13.34
CA LYS A 127 -18.41 -21.47 12.02
C LYS A 127 -18.56 -20.08 11.43
N SER A 128 -17.59 -19.69 10.59
CA SER A 128 -17.64 -18.43 9.85
C SER A 128 -18.78 -18.44 8.82
N PRO A 129 -19.58 -17.37 8.71
CA PRO A 129 -20.62 -17.24 7.68
C PRO A 129 -20.03 -16.97 6.29
N ILE A 130 -18.74 -16.63 6.17
CA ILE A 130 -18.08 -16.31 4.90
C ILE A 130 -17.48 -17.59 4.29
N LYS A 131 -17.89 -17.90 3.07
CA LYS A 131 -17.40 -19.05 2.31
C LYS A 131 -16.33 -18.64 1.29
N ARG A 132 -15.53 -19.61 0.83
CA ARG A 132 -14.55 -19.39 -0.23
C ARG A 132 -15.20 -18.92 -1.55
N GLY A 133 -16.41 -19.41 -1.85
CA GLY A 133 -17.16 -19.05 -3.05
C GLY A 133 -17.71 -17.61 -3.07
N ASP A 134 -17.66 -16.88 -1.95
CA ASP A 134 -18.10 -15.48 -1.90
C ASP A 134 -17.08 -14.52 -2.56
N PHE A 135 -15.85 -15.00 -2.74
CA PHE A 135 -14.79 -14.22 -3.37
C PHE A 135 -14.86 -14.33 -4.89
N THR A 136 -15.04 -13.20 -5.54
CA THR A 136 -15.01 -13.13 -7.01
C THR A 136 -13.57 -13.29 -7.50
N LYS A 137 -13.37 -14.14 -8.51
CA LYS A 137 -12.10 -14.20 -9.22
C LYS A 137 -11.87 -12.86 -9.92
N THR A 138 -10.75 -12.24 -9.62
CA THR A 138 -10.36 -10.95 -10.23
C THR A 138 -9.24 -11.18 -11.24
N ASP A 139 -9.33 -10.47 -12.37
CA ASP A 139 -8.26 -10.52 -13.36
C ASP A 139 -6.97 -9.93 -12.79
N HIS A 140 -5.85 -10.52 -13.19
CA HIS A 140 -4.54 -10.00 -12.89
C HIS A 140 -4.35 -8.71 -13.72
N LYS A 141 -4.14 -7.58 -13.03
CA LYS A 141 -3.73 -6.34 -13.71
C LYS A 141 -2.23 -6.37 -13.88
N PRO A 142 -1.73 -6.23 -15.12
CA PRO A 142 -0.29 -6.14 -15.36
C PRO A 142 0.33 -5.03 -14.51
N LEU A 143 1.58 -5.24 -14.09
CA LEU A 143 2.33 -4.23 -13.37
C LEU A 143 2.58 -3.02 -14.27
N GLU A 144 2.42 -1.84 -13.71
CA GLU A 144 2.73 -0.60 -14.43
C GLU A 144 4.23 -0.36 -14.43
N PHE A 145 4.75 0.01 -15.59
CA PHE A 145 6.15 0.36 -15.81
C PHE A 145 6.26 1.76 -16.40
N ILE A 146 7.42 2.38 -16.25
CA ILE A 146 7.77 3.65 -16.87
C ILE A 146 8.99 3.45 -17.77
N SER A 147 8.93 3.94 -19.00
CA SER A 147 10.06 3.90 -19.93
C SER A 147 11.22 4.80 -19.45
N ASP A 148 12.43 4.58 -19.99
CA ASP A 148 13.58 5.42 -19.66
C ASP A 148 13.35 6.89 -20.06
N ASP A 149 12.70 7.11 -21.18
CA ASP A 149 12.43 8.46 -21.67
C ASP A 149 11.34 9.14 -20.84
N ASP A 150 10.29 8.43 -20.45
CA ASP A 150 9.27 8.96 -19.55
C ASP A 150 9.84 9.23 -18.16
N PHE A 151 10.74 8.37 -17.67
CA PHE A 151 11.44 8.62 -16.41
C PHE A 151 12.29 9.89 -16.47
N LYS A 152 13.05 10.08 -17.56
CA LYS A 152 13.82 11.31 -17.79
C LYS A 152 12.91 12.54 -17.90
N ARG A 153 11.76 12.41 -18.60
CA ARG A 153 10.75 13.48 -18.69
C ARG A 153 10.19 13.84 -17.32
N LEU A 154 9.87 12.83 -16.52
CA LEU A 154 9.41 13.03 -15.13
C LEU A 154 10.44 13.79 -14.31
N LEU A 155 11.72 13.40 -14.35
CA LEU A 155 12.78 14.08 -13.61
C LEU A 155 12.97 15.54 -14.06
N ARG A 156 12.84 15.83 -15.36
CA ARG A 156 12.92 17.21 -15.90
C ARG A 156 11.73 18.09 -15.50
N ALA A 157 10.62 17.49 -15.12
CA ALA A 157 9.44 18.22 -14.67
C ALA A 157 9.59 18.83 -13.26
N LEU A 158 10.60 18.41 -12.50
CA LEU A 158 10.86 18.89 -11.15
C LEU A 158 11.81 20.09 -11.18
N ASP A 159 11.42 21.15 -10.49
CA ASP A 159 12.24 22.34 -10.29
C ASP A 159 13.17 22.14 -9.09
N ILE A 160 14.42 21.76 -9.38
CA ILE A 160 15.43 21.46 -8.35
C ILE A 160 15.93 22.71 -7.59
N SER A 161 15.50 23.92 -7.97
CA SER A 161 15.74 25.12 -7.18
C SER A 161 14.84 25.19 -5.93
N LYS A 162 13.70 24.47 -5.96
CA LYS A 162 12.75 24.38 -4.85
C LYS A 162 13.08 23.20 -3.95
N PHE A 163 13.19 23.46 -2.65
CA PHE A 163 13.53 22.44 -1.64
C PHE A 163 12.69 21.17 -1.75
N SER A 164 11.37 21.31 -1.84
CA SER A 164 10.47 20.17 -1.91
C SER A 164 10.61 19.36 -3.21
N GLU A 165 10.79 20.03 -4.35
CA GLU A 165 10.93 19.36 -5.64
C GLU A 165 12.33 18.75 -5.79
N TYR A 166 13.38 19.37 -5.25
CA TYR A 166 14.71 18.75 -5.23
C TYR A 166 14.75 17.50 -4.33
N ARG A 167 14.13 17.57 -3.13
CA ARG A 167 13.96 16.40 -2.29
C ARG A 167 13.26 15.27 -3.04
N ASP A 168 12.11 15.57 -3.67
CA ASP A 168 11.31 14.58 -4.37
C ASP A 168 12.04 14.01 -5.60
N PHE A 169 12.86 14.83 -6.29
CA PHE A 169 13.76 14.41 -7.36
C PHE A 169 14.78 13.36 -6.90
N VAL A 170 15.35 13.54 -5.71
CA VAL A 170 16.29 12.56 -5.13
C VAL A 170 15.57 11.30 -4.68
N ILE A 171 14.39 11.43 -4.08
CA ILE A 171 13.57 10.28 -3.66
C ILE A 171 13.21 9.41 -4.87
N VAL A 172 12.71 9.99 -5.96
CA VAL A 172 12.31 9.26 -7.18
C VAL A 172 13.47 8.45 -7.73
N GLN A 173 14.68 9.03 -7.79
CA GLN A 173 15.88 8.32 -8.24
C GLN A 173 16.27 7.19 -7.27
N LEU A 174 16.23 7.43 -5.97
CA LEU A 174 16.56 6.43 -4.96
C LEU A 174 15.59 5.24 -4.99
N LEU A 175 14.28 5.50 -5.17
CA LEU A 175 13.28 4.43 -5.29
C LEU A 175 13.54 3.56 -6.53
N LEU A 176 13.92 4.15 -7.65
CA LEU A 176 14.27 3.40 -8.86
C LEU A 176 15.57 2.61 -8.71
N ASP A 177 16.56 3.17 -8.00
CA ASP A 177 17.90 2.57 -7.86
C ASP A 177 17.94 1.42 -6.83
N THR A 178 17.01 1.42 -5.85
CA THR A 178 17.02 0.48 -4.72
C THR A 178 15.81 -0.45 -4.66
N GLY A 179 14.72 -0.09 -5.32
CA GLY A 179 13.44 -0.81 -5.23
C GLY A 179 12.79 -0.80 -3.84
N MET A 180 13.28 0.00 -2.86
CA MET A 180 12.68 0.06 -1.52
C MET A 180 11.25 0.61 -1.54
N ARG A 181 10.48 0.34 -0.49
CA ARG A 181 9.13 0.91 -0.35
C ARG A 181 9.22 2.39 0.01
N ILE A 182 8.26 3.20 -0.50
CA ILE A 182 8.22 4.64 -0.17
C ILE A 182 8.17 4.88 1.34
N SER A 183 7.40 4.11 2.09
CA SER A 183 7.33 4.24 3.56
C SER A 183 8.67 3.98 4.24
N GLU A 184 9.48 3.06 3.73
CA GLU A 184 10.84 2.78 4.20
C GLU A 184 11.77 3.95 3.86
N CYS A 185 11.70 4.45 2.63
CA CYS A 185 12.50 5.58 2.14
C CYS A 185 12.30 6.85 2.98
N LEU A 186 11.06 7.17 3.32
CA LEU A 186 10.73 8.39 4.06
C LEU A 186 11.11 8.35 5.55
N MET A 187 11.41 7.17 6.08
CA MET A 187 11.84 6.98 7.47
C MET A 187 13.36 6.89 7.63
N ILE A 188 14.13 6.98 6.53
CA ILE A 188 15.59 6.95 6.57
C ILE A 188 16.13 8.16 7.34
N LYS A 189 17.01 7.88 8.29
CA LYS A 189 17.84 8.88 8.95
C LYS A 189 19.20 8.97 8.29
N VAL A 190 19.85 10.13 8.39
CA VAL A 190 21.19 10.32 7.84
C VAL A 190 22.19 9.30 8.39
N ASN A 191 22.04 8.93 9.67
CA ASN A 191 22.89 7.93 10.32
C ASN A 191 22.64 6.48 9.85
N ASP A 192 21.54 6.20 9.13
CA ASP A 192 21.30 4.89 8.55
C ASP A 192 22.10 4.67 7.24
N LEU A 193 22.77 5.72 6.73
CA LEU A 193 23.49 5.70 5.47
C LEU A 193 24.97 5.32 5.64
N ASN A 194 25.43 4.42 4.80
CA ASN A 194 26.86 4.24 4.57
C ASN A 194 27.20 4.62 3.11
N LEU A 195 27.68 5.85 2.93
CA LEU A 195 27.97 6.39 1.59
C LEU A 195 29.25 5.80 0.97
N VAL A 196 30.14 5.22 1.78
CA VAL A 196 31.37 4.57 1.28
C VAL A 196 31.04 3.17 0.79
N LYS A 197 30.35 2.36 1.62
CA LYS A 197 29.90 1.01 1.26
C LYS A 197 28.60 1.00 0.43
N ARG A 198 27.97 2.16 0.21
CA ARG A 198 26.79 2.37 -0.62
C ARG A 198 25.59 1.50 -0.23
N PHE A 199 25.25 1.48 1.04
CA PHE A 199 24.05 0.84 1.55
C PHE A 199 23.30 1.72 2.56
N ILE A 200 22.03 1.41 2.76
CA ILE A 200 21.16 1.97 3.79
C ILE A 200 20.69 0.83 4.67
N TRP A 201 20.84 0.98 5.97
CA TRP A 201 20.24 0.05 6.91
C TRP A 201 18.79 0.41 7.18
N LEU A 202 17.87 -0.51 6.91
CA LEU A 202 16.44 -0.36 7.21
C LEU A 202 16.11 -1.13 8.49
N PRO A 203 15.87 -0.45 9.63
CA PRO A 203 15.52 -1.10 10.89
C PRO A 203 14.20 -1.88 10.78
N ALA A 204 14.06 -2.98 11.52
CA ALA A 204 12.89 -3.85 11.51
C ALA A 204 11.57 -3.10 11.75
N LYS A 205 11.57 -2.10 12.65
CA LYS A 205 10.40 -1.26 12.96
C LYS A 205 9.88 -0.45 11.77
N ASN A 206 10.74 -0.15 10.79
CA ASN A 206 10.41 0.63 9.60
C ASN A 206 10.03 -0.26 8.41
N THR A 207 10.12 -1.58 8.54
CA THR A 207 9.83 -2.53 7.45
C THR A 207 8.48 -3.22 7.67
N LYS A 208 7.73 -3.45 6.59
CA LYS A 208 6.42 -4.14 6.65
C LYS A 208 6.56 -5.57 7.22
N GLY A 209 7.67 -6.24 6.95
CA GLY A 209 7.94 -7.62 7.40
C GLY A 209 8.55 -7.72 8.81
N LYS A 210 8.68 -6.61 9.55
CA LYS A 210 9.33 -6.54 10.87
C LYS A 210 10.72 -7.20 10.92
N ARG A 211 11.45 -7.21 9.78
CA ARG A 211 12.84 -7.70 9.66
C ARG A 211 13.70 -6.57 9.10
N GLY A 212 14.80 -6.28 9.80
CA GLY A 212 15.80 -5.32 9.32
C GLY A 212 16.52 -5.88 8.10
N ARG A 213 16.89 -4.98 7.18
CA ARG A 213 17.72 -5.33 6.02
C ARG A 213 18.52 -4.14 5.51
N SER A 214 19.59 -4.44 4.80
CA SER A 214 20.32 -3.45 4.01
C SER A 214 19.71 -3.38 2.60
N VAL A 215 19.65 -2.17 2.06
CA VAL A 215 19.41 -1.92 0.63
C VAL A 215 20.63 -1.21 0.05
N PHE A 216 20.99 -1.57 -1.17
CA PHE A 216 22.20 -1.08 -1.83
C PHE A 216 21.83 -0.04 -2.90
N PHE A 217 22.71 0.92 -3.14
CA PHE A 217 22.55 1.95 -4.16
C PHE A 217 23.83 2.16 -4.96
N SER A 218 23.65 2.69 -6.17
CA SER A 218 24.74 2.92 -7.10
C SER A 218 25.66 4.06 -6.67
N GLU A 219 26.87 4.12 -7.25
CA GLU A 219 27.82 5.22 -7.05
C GLU A 219 27.23 6.57 -7.51
N LYS A 220 26.51 6.56 -8.63
CA LYS A 220 25.77 7.73 -9.11
C LYS A 220 24.79 8.25 -8.08
N MET A 221 24.04 7.34 -7.43
CA MET A 221 23.09 7.69 -6.37
C MET A 221 23.81 8.20 -5.12
N ALA A 222 24.96 7.63 -4.75
CA ALA A 222 25.77 8.12 -3.64
C ALA A 222 26.18 9.59 -3.85
N GLY A 223 26.61 9.95 -5.06
CA GLY A 223 26.91 11.33 -5.43
C GLY A 223 25.71 12.25 -5.29
N GLN A 224 24.54 11.79 -5.71
CA GLN A 224 23.28 12.55 -5.62
C GLN A 224 22.85 12.75 -4.14
N ILE A 225 22.96 11.71 -3.31
CA ILE A 225 22.64 11.79 -1.88
C ILE A 225 23.58 12.78 -1.16
N ARG A 226 24.90 12.77 -1.45
CA ARG A 226 25.84 13.74 -0.86
C ARG A 226 25.45 15.19 -1.19
N LYS A 227 25.09 15.45 -2.46
CA LYS A 227 24.63 16.79 -2.88
C LYS A 227 23.37 17.20 -2.16
N TRP A 228 22.42 16.26 -2.03
CA TRP A 228 21.16 16.50 -1.32
C TRP A 228 21.38 16.79 0.17
N ILE A 229 22.19 15.99 0.87
CA ILE A 229 22.48 16.20 2.30
C ILE A 229 23.10 17.59 2.49
N LYS A 230 24.14 17.94 1.69
CA LYS A 230 24.77 19.25 1.75
C LYS A 230 23.78 20.40 1.49
N TYR A 231 22.83 20.21 0.58
CA TYR A 231 21.78 21.20 0.32
C TYR A 231 20.78 21.27 1.46
N LYS A 232 20.27 20.12 1.93
CA LYS A 232 19.29 20.03 3.03
C LYS A 232 19.82 20.70 4.30
N ASP A 233 21.05 20.40 4.71
CA ASP A 233 21.63 20.88 5.97
C ASP A 233 21.84 22.41 6.00
N ARG A 234 21.89 23.08 4.85
CA ARG A 234 21.89 24.56 4.78
C ARG A 234 20.57 25.18 5.16
N TYR A 235 19.47 24.46 4.99
CA TYR A 235 18.14 25.02 5.13
C TYR A 235 17.34 24.38 6.27
N ARG A 236 17.69 23.14 6.68
CA ARG A 236 16.90 22.38 7.67
C ARG A 236 17.81 21.49 8.51
N ASP A 237 17.76 21.68 9.80
CA ASP A 237 18.28 20.74 10.78
C ASP A 237 17.25 19.62 10.96
N SER A 238 17.62 18.41 10.55
CA SER A 238 16.74 17.22 10.64
C SER A 238 17.56 15.95 10.51
N ASP A 239 17.32 15.00 11.41
CA ASP A 239 17.87 13.64 11.32
C ASP A 239 17.36 12.88 10.09
N PHE A 240 16.14 13.22 9.60
CA PHE A 240 15.59 12.55 8.44
C PHE A 240 16.34 12.92 7.18
N LEU A 241 16.68 11.91 6.37
CA LEU A 241 17.27 12.15 5.06
C LEU A 241 16.33 12.97 4.19
N PHE A 242 15.03 12.68 4.24
CA PHE A 242 13.99 13.35 3.46
C PHE A 242 12.95 14.02 4.37
N CYS A 243 13.23 15.23 4.76
CA CYS A 243 12.33 15.99 5.64
C CYS A 243 11.40 16.94 4.88
N THR A 244 10.34 17.36 5.55
CA THR A 244 9.47 18.47 5.11
C THR A 244 10.18 19.82 5.28
N ASN A 245 9.58 20.91 4.77
CA ASN A 245 10.07 22.27 5.01
C ASN A 245 10.11 22.66 6.50
N LYS A 246 9.51 21.85 7.38
CA LYS A 246 9.51 22.04 8.85
C LYS A 246 10.45 21.06 9.57
N GLY A 247 11.33 20.35 8.85
CA GLY A 247 12.27 19.38 9.41
C GLY A 247 11.65 18.03 9.84
N LYS A 248 10.32 17.85 9.71
CA LYS A 248 9.62 16.61 10.09
C LYS A 248 9.67 15.56 8.95
N SER A 249 9.41 14.29 9.26
CA SER A 249 9.28 13.23 8.25
C SER A 249 8.18 13.55 7.23
N LEU A 250 8.41 13.21 5.97
CA LEU A 250 7.42 13.37 4.91
C LEU A 250 6.44 12.18 4.92
N GLN A 251 5.15 12.48 4.79
CA GLN A 251 4.13 11.43 4.69
C GLN A 251 4.04 10.86 3.28
N ALA A 252 3.86 9.54 3.16
CA ALA A 252 3.80 8.83 1.87
C ALA A 252 2.70 9.38 0.94
N ASN A 253 1.52 9.70 1.50
CA ASN A 253 0.42 10.25 0.72
C ASN A 253 0.75 11.62 0.11
N ASN A 254 1.50 12.46 0.84
CA ASN A 254 1.93 13.77 0.35
C ASN A 254 2.95 13.61 -0.80
N PHE A 255 3.93 12.70 -0.64
CA PHE A 255 4.87 12.40 -1.70
C PHE A 255 4.16 11.84 -2.95
N GLU A 256 3.22 10.92 -2.76
CA GLU A 256 2.44 10.34 -3.87
C GLU A 256 1.62 11.41 -4.62
N ALA A 257 0.99 12.34 -3.90
CA ALA A 257 0.28 13.48 -4.49
C ALA A 257 1.24 14.39 -5.29
N ASN A 258 2.44 14.63 -4.77
CA ASN A 258 3.46 15.41 -5.46
C ASN A 258 3.89 14.69 -6.76
N VAL A 259 4.21 13.40 -6.71
CA VAL A 259 4.60 12.61 -7.90
C VAL A 259 3.53 12.66 -8.98
N ARG A 260 2.24 12.49 -8.61
CA ARG A 260 1.12 12.64 -9.56
C ARG A 260 1.08 14.03 -10.20
N LYS A 261 1.34 15.08 -9.40
CA LYS A 261 1.41 16.46 -9.91
C LYS A 261 2.54 16.63 -10.92
N TYR A 262 3.74 16.09 -10.64
CA TYR A 262 4.88 16.16 -11.57
C TYR A 262 4.61 15.37 -12.85
N ALA A 263 4.06 14.17 -12.73
CA ALA A 263 3.67 13.33 -13.86
C ALA A 263 2.67 14.05 -14.78
N LYS A 264 1.67 14.72 -14.18
CA LYS A 264 0.68 15.50 -14.93
C LYS A 264 1.30 16.66 -15.72
N ARG A 265 2.36 17.32 -15.22
CA ARG A 265 3.07 18.40 -15.94
C ARG A 265 3.64 17.95 -17.28
N VAL A 266 3.97 16.68 -17.40
CA VAL A 266 4.57 16.08 -18.60
C VAL A 266 3.70 15.06 -19.29
N GLY A 267 2.38 15.05 -18.98
CA GLY A 267 1.40 14.20 -19.64
C GLY A 267 1.47 12.71 -19.31
N LEU A 268 2.22 12.33 -18.26
CA LEU A 268 2.32 10.94 -17.81
C LEU A 268 1.11 10.56 -16.94
N LYS A 269 0.60 9.35 -17.14
CA LYS A 269 -0.47 8.76 -16.35
C LYS A 269 0.06 7.63 -15.46
N ASN A 270 -0.66 7.31 -14.41
CA ASN A 270 -0.41 6.15 -13.54
C ASN A 270 0.98 6.13 -12.86
N VAL A 271 1.65 7.27 -12.69
CA VAL A 271 2.95 7.33 -12.02
C VAL A 271 2.73 7.45 -10.50
N HIS A 272 3.20 6.45 -9.79
CA HIS A 272 3.14 6.36 -8.33
C HIS A 272 4.36 5.59 -7.78
N PRO A 273 4.66 5.62 -6.48
CA PRO A 273 5.90 5.05 -5.93
C PRO A 273 6.13 3.56 -6.26
N HIS A 274 5.08 2.75 -6.35
CA HIS A 274 5.23 1.34 -6.71
C HIS A 274 5.72 1.11 -8.14
N VAL A 275 5.44 2.04 -9.07
CA VAL A 275 5.96 1.98 -10.44
C VAL A 275 7.49 1.96 -10.46
N PHE A 276 8.15 2.76 -9.61
CA PHE A 276 9.62 2.77 -9.52
C PHE A 276 10.16 1.45 -8.99
N ARG A 277 9.49 0.86 -8.00
CA ARG A 277 9.86 -0.45 -7.46
C ARG A 277 9.64 -1.58 -8.47
N ASN A 278 8.54 -1.55 -9.24
CA ASN A 278 8.29 -2.50 -10.33
C ASN A 278 9.38 -2.38 -11.41
N ASN A 279 9.76 -1.15 -11.77
CA ASN A 279 10.84 -0.91 -12.73
C ASN A 279 12.21 -1.41 -12.21
N PHE A 280 12.52 -1.20 -10.93
CA PHE A 280 13.71 -1.79 -10.34
C PHE A 280 13.71 -3.32 -10.49
N ALA A 281 12.60 -3.97 -10.13
CA ALA A 281 12.47 -5.43 -10.22
C ALA A 281 12.65 -5.92 -11.66
N LYS A 282 11.91 -5.34 -12.61
CA LYS A 282 12.02 -5.68 -14.03
C LYS A 282 13.46 -5.51 -14.54
N ARG A 283 14.08 -4.35 -14.29
CA ARG A 283 15.45 -4.06 -14.75
C ARG A 283 16.49 -4.99 -14.12
N PHE A 284 16.33 -5.31 -12.83
CA PHE A 284 17.22 -6.24 -12.14
C PHE A 284 17.19 -7.63 -12.83
N LEU A 285 15.99 -8.13 -13.16
CA LEU A 285 15.80 -9.40 -13.86
C LEU A 285 16.35 -9.33 -15.30
N MET A 286 16.03 -8.26 -16.04
CA MET A 286 16.49 -8.07 -17.42
C MET A 286 18.03 -7.95 -17.50
N ASN A 287 18.68 -7.50 -16.43
CA ASN A 287 20.15 -7.46 -16.34
C ASN A 287 20.78 -8.79 -15.89
N GLY A 288 19.98 -9.87 -15.76
CA GLY A 288 20.48 -11.20 -15.41
C GLY A 288 20.50 -11.49 -13.91
N GLY A 289 19.89 -10.61 -13.08
CA GLY A 289 19.71 -10.89 -11.65
C GLY A 289 18.70 -12.01 -11.42
N ASP A 290 18.97 -12.89 -10.45
CA ASP A 290 18.06 -13.97 -10.10
C ASP A 290 16.92 -13.52 -9.17
N ILE A 291 15.81 -14.27 -9.21
CA ILE A 291 14.58 -13.95 -8.48
C ILE A 291 14.73 -14.07 -6.95
N TYR A 292 15.58 -14.97 -6.47
CA TYR A 292 15.77 -15.17 -5.02
C TYR A 292 16.54 -13.99 -4.44
N THR A 293 17.60 -13.56 -5.10
CA THR A 293 18.35 -12.34 -4.74
C THR A 293 17.45 -11.11 -4.80
N LEU A 294 16.65 -10.97 -5.88
CA LEU A 294 15.69 -9.87 -6.00
C LEU A 294 14.68 -9.86 -4.84
N SER A 295 14.11 -11.02 -4.51
CA SER A 295 13.16 -11.17 -3.41
C SER A 295 13.76 -10.72 -2.06
N ARG A 296 15.02 -11.08 -1.80
CA ARG A 296 15.76 -10.67 -0.59
C ARG A 296 16.02 -9.17 -0.55
N ILE A 297 16.48 -8.57 -1.67
CA ILE A 297 16.71 -7.12 -1.79
C ILE A 297 15.41 -6.37 -1.53
N LEU A 298 14.33 -6.79 -2.15
CA LEU A 298 13.01 -6.17 -2.00
C LEU A 298 12.39 -6.40 -0.60
N GLY A 299 12.88 -7.40 0.16
CA GLY A 299 12.33 -7.77 1.46
C GLY A 299 10.89 -8.31 1.34
N HIS A 300 10.67 -9.24 0.42
CA HIS A 300 9.44 -10.01 0.33
C HIS A 300 9.49 -11.17 1.32
N SER A 301 8.33 -11.53 1.89
CA SER A 301 8.18 -12.68 2.77
C SER A 301 8.20 -14.01 2.04
N SER A 302 7.88 -13.99 0.74
CA SER A 302 7.88 -15.15 -0.16
C SER A 302 8.37 -14.74 -1.54
N VAL A 303 9.05 -15.65 -2.23
CA VAL A 303 9.47 -15.48 -3.62
C VAL A 303 8.27 -15.36 -4.55
N THR A 304 7.15 -16.00 -4.23
CA THR A 304 5.89 -15.94 -4.99
C THR A 304 5.42 -14.50 -5.26
N VAL A 305 5.68 -13.57 -4.31
CA VAL A 305 5.37 -12.14 -4.52
C VAL A 305 6.25 -11.53 -5.61
N THR A 306 7.47 -12.05 -5.78
CA THR A 306 8.43 -11.58 -6.80
C THR A 306 8.16 -12.25 -8.14
N GLU A 307 7.62 -13.47 -8.17
CA GLU A 307 7.25 -14.20 -9.39
C GLU A 307 6.26 -13.42 -10.26
N GLN A 308 5.38 -12.63 -9.64
CA GLN A 308 4.47 -11.75 -10.38
C GLN A 308 5.22 -10.78 -11.31
N ALA A 309 6.41 -10.31 -10.92
CA ALA A 309 7.22 -9.46 -11.78
C ALA A 309 7.73 -10.20 -13.05
N TYR A 310 7.89 -11.53 -12.98
CA TYR A 310 8.21 -12.36 -14.15
C TYR A 310 6.99 -12.60 -15.05
N LEU A 311 5.82 -12.80 -14.44
CA LEU A 311 4.58 -13.02 -15.21
C LEU A 311 4.18 -11.77 -16.03
N ASP A 312 4.69 -10.60 -15.65
CA ASP A 312 4.41 -9.33 -16.34
C ASP A 312 5.52 -8.92 -17.34
N LEU A 313 6.51 -9.79 -17.61
CA LEU A 313 7.44 -9.58 -18.71
C LEU A 313 6.72 -9.72 -20.05
N THR A 314 6.98 -8.78 -20.94
CA THR A 314 6.40 -8.83 -22.30
C THR A 314 7.06 -9.90 -23.17
N GLN A 315 6.47 -10.22 -24.31
CA GLN A 315 7.09 -11.14 -25.27
C GLN A 315 8.44 -10.62 -25.78
N GLU A 316 8.57 -9.30 -25.91
CA GLU A 316 9.83 -8.65 -26.28
C GLU A 316 10.90 -8.80 -25.18
N ASP A 317 10.51 -8.65 -23.89
CA ASP A 317 11.39 -8.88 -22.75
C ASP A 317 11.89 -10.32 -22.73
N LEU A 318 10.97 -11.28 -22.92
CA LEU A 318 11.31 -12.71 -22.98
C LEU A 318 12.23 -13.04 -24.17
N ALA A 319 11.96 -12.47 -25.35
CA ALA A 319 12.80 -12.64 -26.53
C ALA A 319 14.21 -12.05 -26.31
N GLU A 320 14.33 -10.93 -25.59
CA GLU A 320 15.62 -10.34 -25.25
C GLU A 320 16.41 -11.23 -24.27
N LEU A 321 15.76 -11.73 -23.22
CA LEU A 321 16.36 -12.67 -22.28
C LEU A 321 16.80 -13.95 -22.97
N TYR A 322 15.95 -14.54 -23.84
CA TYR A 322 16.31 -15.71 -24.62
C TYR A 322 17.54 -15.49 -25.49
N ARG A 323 17.61 -14.35 -26.22
CA ARG A 323 18.79 -14.00 -27.02
C ARG A 323 20.09 -13.91 -26.22
N ARG A 324 19.99 -13.46 -24.93
CA ARG A 324 21.15 -13.40 -24.03
C ARG A 324 21.57 -14.76 -23.50
N HIS A 325 20.62 -15.65 -23.23
CA HIS A 325 20.80 -16.92 -22.53
C HIS A 325 20.55 -18.16 -23.40
N SER A 326 20.43 -17.98 -24.73
CA SER A 326 20.23 -19.12 -25.66
C SER A 326 21.34 -20.15 -25.49
N PRO A 327 20.98 -21.45 -25.32
CA PRO A 327 21.98 -22.53 -25.16
C PRO A 327 22.98 -22.61 -26.30
N LEU A 328 22.53 -22.34 -27.54
CA LEU A 328 23.41 -22.40 -28.72
C LEU A 328 24.36 -21.21 -28.87
N LYS A 329 24.12 -20.09 -28.16
CA LYS A 329 24.94 -18.87 -28.29
C LYS A 329 26.40 -19.10 -27.93
N ASN A 330 26.67 -19.98 -26.98
CA ASN A 330 28.00 -20.27 -26.44
C ASN A 330 28.56 -21.63 -26.91
N MET A 331 27.83 -22.34 -27.78
CA MET A 331 28.34 -23.54 -28.44
C MET A 331 29.27 -23.11 -29.57
N ARG A 332 30.58 -23.39 -29.41
CA ARG A 332 31.60 -23.20 -30.45
C ARG A 332 31.61 -24.38 -31.40
#